data_2221164e01b33351dd72324f0d14a223
#
_entry.id   2221164e01b33351dd72324f0d14a223
#
_cell.length_a   1.000
_cell.length_b   1.000
_cell.length_c   1.000
_cell.angle_alpha   90.00
_cell.angle_beta   90.00
_cell.angle_gamma   90.00
#
_symmetry.space_group_name_H-M   'P 1'
#
loop_
_entity.id
_entity.type
_entity.pdbx_description
1 polymer ?
#
loop_
_entity_poly.entity_id
_entity_poly.type
_entity_poly.pdbx_seq_one_letter_code
_entity_poly.pdbx_strand_id
1 'polypeptide(L)'
;MRNEKTRELTFMAVFAALAMVATLAVRIPMPATQGYIHPGDALVILSTWMIGRYKGAFAGALGQAMADLLGGYAVFAPVTLIAKLLMGIIMYRAARSYARKSHASGILWLILSALCMAGCYYMAETFLYGSLTVPLVEIPANLIQFAVGAALATAAAGVLVRSPSKSYFSISRD
;
A
#
# COMPACT_ATOMS: atom_id res chain seq x y z
N MET A 1 -23.11 6.08 17.43
CA MET A 1 -23.13 5.44 16.09
C MET A 1 -22.85 6.41 14.91
N ARG A 2 -23.57 7.56 14.76
CA ARG A 2 -23.30 8.53 13.68
C ARG A 2 -21.89 9.14 13.75
N ASN A 3 -21.40 9.42 14.93
CA ASN A 3 -20.08 10.02 15.17
C ASN A 3 -18.91 9.08 14.81
N GLU A 4 -19.05 7.78 15.04
CA GLU A 4 -18.00 6.80 14.72
C GLU A 4 -17.85 6.58 13.21
N LYS A 5 -18.97 6.46 12.46
CA LYS A 5 -18.93 6.35 10.99
C LYS A 5 -18.32 7.59 10.34
N THR A 6 -18.70 8.80 10.82
CA THR A 6 -18.13 10.04 10.31
C THR A 6 -16.63 10.11 10.56
N ARG A 7 -16.18 9.75 11.76
CA ARG A 7 -14.75 9.69 12.12
C ARG A 7 -13.99 8.72 11.22
N GLU A 8 -14.53 7.54 10.99
CA GLU A 8 -13.91 6.54 10.14
C GLU A 8 -13.76 7.03 8.70
N LEU A 9 -14.81 7.61 8.11
CA LEU A 9 -14.77 8.21 6.78
C LEU A 9 -13.75 9.35 6.69
N THR A 10 -13.65 10.18 7.73
CA THR A 10 -12.65 11.25 7.81
C THR A 10 -11.23 10.67 7.77
N PHE A 11 -10.95 9.62 8.55
CA PHE A 11 -9.64 8.95 8.52
C PHE A 11 -9.35 8.34 7.15
N MET A 12 -10.32 7.68 6.52
CA MET A 12 -10.16 7.14 5.17
C MET A 12 -9.82 8.24 4.16
N ALA A 13 -10.54 9.36 4.19
CA ALA A 13 -10.29 10.50 3.30
C ALA A 13 -8.91 11.12 3.52
N VAL A 14 -8.50 11.31 4.77
CA VAL A 14 -7.17 11.84 5.12
C VAL A 14 -6.07 10.90 4.63
N PHE A 15 -6.17 9.59 4.87
CA PHE A 15 -5.17 8.63 4.41
C PHE A 15 -5.13 8.51 2.88
N ALA A 16 -6.28 8.59 2.20
CA ALA A 16 -6.31 8.62 0.75
C ALA A 16 -5.60 9.88 0.20
N ALA A 17 -5.86 11.04 0.79
CA ALA A 17 -5.19 12.29 0.41
C ALA A 17 -3.68 12.22 0.70
N LEU A 18 -3.26 11.73 1.85
CA LEU A 18 -1.84 11.58 2.19
C LEU A 18 -1.14 10.59 1.25
N ALA A 19 -1.77 9.45 0.94
CA ALA A 19 -1.22 8.47 -0.01
C ALA A 19 -1.08 9.09 -1.41
N MET A 20 -2.08 9.83 -1.86
CA MET A 20 -2.03 10.56 -3.13
C MET A 20 -0.87 11.57 -3.15
N VAL A 21 -0.76 12.41 -2.14
CA VAL A 21 0.29 13.44 -2.04
C VAL A 21 1.68 12.81 -1.98
N ALA A 22 1.88 11.78 -1.15
CA ALA A 22 3.17 11.10 -1.05
C ALA A 22 3.59 10.44 -2.38
N THR A 23 2.62 9.89 -3.12
CA THR A 23 2.85 9.30 -4.45
C THR A 23 3.19 10.37 -5.49
N LEU A 24 2.52 11.54 -5.45
CA LEU A 24 2.77 12.64 -6.39
C LEU A 24 4.07 13.39 -6.11
N ALA A 25 4.42 13.55 -4.83
CA ALA A 25 5.56 14.36 -4.41
C ALA A 25 6.91 13.72 -4.74
N VAL A 26 7.00 12.39 -4.68
CA VAL A 26 8.25 11.66 -4.92
C VAL A 26 7.98 10.58 -5.96
N ARG A 27 8.46 10.78 -7.17
CA ARG A 27 8.36 9.83 -8.28
C ARG A 27 9.73 9.59 -8.89
N ILE A 28 10.13 8.33 -8.94
CA ILE A 28 11.35 7.88 -9.62
C ILE A 28 10.92 7.16 -10.88
N PRO A 29 11.08 7.78 -12.06
CA PRO A 29 10.61 7.21 -13.32
C PRO A 29 11.31 5.90 -13.66
N MET A 30 10.57 4.98 -14.29
CA MET A 30 11.06 3.72 -14.85
C MET A 30 10.97 3.80 -16.39
N PRO A 31 12.07 4.18 -17.08
CA PRO A 31 12.00 4.46 -18.52
C PRO A 31 11.58 3.26 -19.38
N ALA A 32 11.86 2.02 -18.92
CA ALA A 32 11.57 0.80 -19.67
C ALA A 32 10.07 0.52 -19.81
N THR A 33 9.26 0.94 -18.83
CA THR A 33 7.83 0.61 -18.73
C THR A 33 6.95 1.85 -18.62
N GLN A 34 7.56 3.04 -18.70
CA GLN A 34 6.87 4.32 -18.48
C GLN A 34 6.10 4.39 -17.13
N GLY A 35 6.40 3.49 -16.21
CA GLY A 35 5.92 3.51 -14.82
C GLY A 35 6.81 4.38 -13.94
N TYR A 36 6.60 4.31 -12.63
CA TYR A 36 7.41 4.99 -11.63
C TYR A 36 7.30 4.30 -10.26
N ILE A 37 8.32 4.46 -9.41
CA ILE A 37 8.30 4.02 -8.01
C ILE A 37 8.19 5.22 -7.06
N HIS A 38 7.60 5.00 -5.89
CA HIS A 38 7.26 6.06 -4.93
C HIS A 38 7.11 5.54 -3.50
N PRO A 39 7.23 6.38 -2.44
CA PRO A 39 7.09 5.95 -1.05
C PRO A 39 5.64 5.79 -0.57
N GLY A 40 4.66 6.02 -1.43
CA GLY A 40 3.22 5.99 -1.09
C GLY A 40 2.73 4.68 -0.47
N ASP A 41 3.42 3.55 -0.70
CA ASP A 41 3.08 2.24 -0.12
C ASP A 41 3.08 2.27 1.42
N ALA A 42 3.92 3.12 2.03
CA ALA A 42 3.91 3.34 3.47
C ALA A 42 2.54 3.78 3.98
N LEU A 43 1.84 4.63 3.23
CA LEU A 43 0.52 5.15 3.60
C LEU A 43 -0.58 4.10 3.40
N VAL A 44 -0.48 3.23 2.38
CA VAL A 44 -1.39 2.08 2.19
C VAL A 44 -1.26 1.13 3.37
N ILE A 45 -0.04 0.79 3.76
CA ILE A 45 0.25 -0.11 4.88
C ILE A 45 -0.23 0.51 6.19
N LEU A 46 0.13 1.76 6.45
CA LEU A 46 -0.22 2.45 7.69
C LEU A 46 -1.74 2.65 7.83
N SER A 47 -2.44 3.06 6.77
CA SER A 47 -3.90 3.17 6.77
C SER A 47 -4.58 1.84 7.07
N THR A 48 -4.04 0.75 6.51
CA THR A 48 -4.53 -0.61 6.76
C THR A 48 -4.39 -1.00 8.23
N TRP A 49 -3.28 -0.63 8.87
CA TRP A 49 -3.04 -0.93 10.29
C TRP A 49 -3.88 -0.07 11.23
N MET A 50 -4.16 1.17 10.87
CA MET A 50 -4.91 2.11 11.70
C MET A 50 -6.42 1.99 11.54
N ILE A 51 -6.91 1.90 10.31
CA ILE A 51 -8.36 1.94 10.01
C ILE A 51 -8.93 0.52 9.97
N GLY A 52 -8.13 -0.44 9.50
CA GLY A 52 -8.52 -1.84 9.39
C GLY A 52 -8.32 -2.41 7.98
N ARG A 53 -8.41 -3.74 7.93
CA ARG A 53 -8.01 -4.57 6.80
C ARG A 53 -8.56 -4.11 5.44
N TYR A 54 -9.86 -3.89 5.35
CA TYR A 54 -10.51 -3.57 4.07
C TYR A 54 -10.61 -2.07 3.83
N LYS A 55 -11.06 -1.31 4.81
CA LYS A 55 -11.29 0.13 4.70
C LYS A 55 -9.98 0.90 4.58
N GLY A 56 -8.99 0.54 5.40
CA GLY A 56 -7.66 1.15 5.33
C GLY A 56 -6.94 0.80 4.03
N ALA A 57 -6.96 -0.47 3.61
CA ALA A 57 -6.38 -0.88 2.33
C ALA A 57 -7.04 -0.15 1.16
N PHE A 58 -8.36 -0.02 1.16
CA PHE A 58 -9.10 0.71 0.12
C PHE A 58 -8.75 2.20 0.12
N ALA A 59 -8.69 2.85 1.29
CA ALA A 59 -8.35 4.27 1.39
C ALA A 59 -6.96 4.57 0.80
N GLY A 60 -5.95 3.79 1.20
CA GLY A 60 -4.59 3.95 0.68
C GLY A 60 -4.49 3.65 -0.82
N ALA A 61 -5.11 2.55 -1.28
CA ALA A 61 -5.13 2.17 -2.68
C ALA A 61 -5.85 3.21 -3.56
N LEU A 62 -6.97 3.75 -3.09
CA LEU A 62 -7.70 4.82 -3.78
C LEU A 62 -6.83 6.07 -3.94
N GLY A 63 -6.11 6.47 -2.87
CA GLY A 63 -5.21 7.61 -2.93
C GLY A 63 -4.12 7.44 -3.98
N GLN A 64 -3.51 6.27 -4.10
CA GLN A 64 -2.49 6.00 -5.12
C GLN A 64 -3.07 5.95 -6.53
N ALA A 65 -4.22 5.31 -6.73
CA ALA A 65 -4.90 5.31 -8.02
C ALA A 65 -5.30 6.74 -8.47
N MET A 66 -5.72 7.59 -7.54
CA MET A 66 -5.96 9.01 -7.82
C MET A 66 -4.67 9.76 -8.18
N ALA A 67 -3.54 9.41 -7.57
CA ALA A 67 -2.24 9.96 -7.94
C ALA A 67 -1.86 9.59 -9.38
N ASP A 68 -2.13 8.36 -9.82
CA ASP A 68 -1.91 7.94 -11.20
C ASP A 68 -2.77 8.75 -12.18
N LEU A 69 -4.06 8.94 -11.87
CA LEU A 69 -4.97 9.75 -12.70
C LEU A 69 -4.48 11.19 -12.84
N LEU A 70 -4.10 11.82 -11.73
CA LEU A 70 -3.65 13.22 -11.71
C LEU A 70 -2.21 13.39 -12.21
N GLY A 71 -1.41 12.33 -12.10
CA GLY A 71 0.00 12.33 -12.45
C GLY A 71 0.28 12.05 -13.93
N GLY A 72 -0.74 11.76 -14.74
CA GLY A 72 -0.58 11.43 -16.17
C GLY A 72 -0.37 9.93 -16.44
N TYR A 73 -0.57 9.07 -15.43
CA TYR A 73 -0.42 7.62 -15.50
C TYR A 73 -1.79 6.90 -15.45
N ALA A 74 -2.81 7.48 -16.05
CA ALA A 74 -4.20 7.03 -15.95
C ALA A 74 -4.41 5.56 -16.34
N VAL A 75 -3.60 5.04 -17.27
CA VAL A 75 -3.64 3.64 -17.71
C VAL A 75 -3.30 2.67 -16.55
N PHE A 76 -2.48 3.10 -15.58
CA PHE A 76 -2.10 2.29 -14.42
C PHE A 76 -3.11 2.40 -13.26
N ALA A 77 -3.94 3.44 -13.20
CA ALA A 77 -4.83 3.68 -12.07
C ALA A 77 -5.73 2.47 -11.70
N PRO A 78 -6.34 1.72 -12.64
CA PRO A 78 -7.14 0.54 -12.29
C PRO A 78 -6.30 -0.59 -11.67
N VAL A 79 -5.12 -0.87 -12.24
CA VAL A 79 -4.24 -1.91 -11.71
C VAL A 79 -3.64 -1.50 -10.38
N THR A 80 -3.27 -0.23 -10.20
CA THR A 80 -2.79 0.33 -8.94
C THR A 80 -3.85 0.16 -7.84
N LEU A 81 -5.10 0.47 -8.13
CA LEU A 81 -6.18 0.28 -7.16
C LEU A 81 -6.26 -1.18 -6.70
N ILE A 82 -6.26 -2.13 -7.63
CA ILE A 82 -6.36 -3.57 -7.32
C ILE A 82 -5.10 -4.06 -6.60
N ALA A 83 -3.92 -3.78 -7.14
CA ALA A 83 -2.64 -4.23 -6.60
C ALA A 83 -2.43 -3.74 -5.16
N LYS A 84 -2.69 -2.45 -4.91
CA LYS A 84 -2.50 -1.84 -3.58
C LYS A 84 -3.58 -2.24 -2.58
N LEU A 85 -4.81 -2.46 -3.04
CA LEU A 85 -5.87 -3.03 -2.20
C LEU A 85 -5.50 -4.44 -1.73
N LEU A 86 -5.11 -5.33 -2.64
CA LEU A 86 -4.69 -6.70 -2.31
C LEU A 86 -3.44 -6.71 -1.43
N MET A 87 -2.43 -5.91 -1.77
CA MET A 87 -1.23 -5.71 -0.96
C MET A 87 -1.58 -5.33 0.48
N GLY A 88 -2.42 -4.33 0.69
CA GLY A 88 -2.83 -3.87 2.02
C GLY A 88 -3.58 -4.96 2.79
N ILE A 89 -4.55 -5.64 2.14
CA ILE A 89 -5.32 -6.73 2.76
C ILE A 89 -4.40 -7.87 3.25
N ILE A 90 -3.39 -8.24 2.47
CA ILE A 90 -2.43 -9.29 2.82
C ILE A 90 -1.49 -8.78 3.92
N MET A 91 -1.01 -7.54 3.81
CA MET A 91 -0.11 -6.92 4.79
C MET A 91 -0.75 -6.80 6.19
N TYR A 92 -2.07 -6.65 6.29
CA TYR A 92 -2.77 -6.71 7.57
C TYR A 92 -2.57 -8.04 8.28
N ARG A 93 -2.53 -9.18 7.54
CA ARG A 93 -2.25 -10.49 8.12
C ARG A 93 -0.81 -10.60 8.61
N ALA A 94 0.15 -10.01 7.91
CA ALA A 94 1.54 -9.93 8.37
C ALA A 94 1.62 -9.24 9.74
N ALA A 95 1.04 -8.06 9.87
CA ALA A 95 1.03 -7.32 11.12
C ALA A 95 0.35 -8.07 12.28
N ARG A 96 -0.79 -8.74 12.00
CA ARG A 96 -1.47 -9.58 13.00
C ARG A 96 -0.62 -10.78 13.44
N SER A 97 0.12 -11.39 12.52
CA SER A 97 1.03 -12.50 12.86
C SER A 97 2.16 -12.02 13.77
N TYR A 98 2.75 -10.87 13.49
CA TYR A 98 3.75 -10.25 14.37
C TYR A 98 3.18 -9.90 15.76
N ALA A 99 1.98 -9.33 15.81
CA ALA A 99 1.31 -9.02 17.07
C ALA A 99 1.06 -10.28 17.95
N ARG A 100 0.84 -11.43 17.29
CA ARG A 100 0.71 -12.75 17.93
C ARG A 100 2.05 -13.45 18.19
N LYS A 101 3.18 -12.77 18.01
CA LYS A 101 4.56 -13.30 18.14
C LYS A 101 4.87 -14.47 17.18
N SER A 102 4.12 -14.63 16.11
CA SER A 102 4.37 -15.62 15.05
C SER A 102 5.20 -15.00 13.92
N HIS A 103 6.52 -14.87 14.16
CA HIS A 103 7.44 -14.21 13.23
C HIS A 103 7.51 -14.89 11.86
N ALA A 104 7.58 -16.22 11.84
CA ALA A 104 7.62 -16.98 10.57
C ALA A 104 6.38 -16.73 9.71
N SER A 105 5.18 -16.76 10.33
CA SER A 105 3.94 -16.43 9.64
C SER A 105 3.89 -14.96 9.21
N GLY A 106 4.42 -14.05 10.03
CA GLY A 106 4.53 -12.63 9.68
C GLY A 106 5.38 -12.39 8.45
N ILE A 107 6.55 -13.02 8.38
CA ILE A 107 7.45 -12.95 7.21
C ILE A 107 6.79 -13.55 5.97
N LEU A 108 6.11 -14.70 6.10
CA LEU A 108 5.40 -15.31 4.97
C LEU A 108 4.36 -14.36 4.37
N TRP A 109 3.50 -13.75 5.21
CA TRP A 109 2.48 -12.81 4.72
C TRP A 109 3.08 -11.54 4.14
N LEU A 110 4.23 -11.06 4.67
CA LEU A 110 4.95 -9.92 4.12
C LEU A 110 5.46 -10.24 2.71
N ILE A 111 6.11 -11.39 2.52
CA ILE A 111 6.58 -11.85 1.20
C ILE A 111 5.41 -12.02 0.24
N LEU A 112 4.32 -12.66 0.67
CA LEU A 112 3.12 -12.83 -0.17
C LEU A 112 2.51 -11.48 -0.58
N SER A 113 2.53 -10.48 0.30
CA SER A 113 2.06 -9.14 -0.02
C SER A 113 2.90 -8.47 -1.11
N ALA A 114 4.23 -8.55 -1.00
CA ALA A 114 5.15 -8.02 -1.99
C ALA A 114 4.99 -8.70 -3.35
N LEU A 115 4.95 -10.04 -3.36
CA LEU A 115 4.79 -10.83 -4.59
C LEU A 115 3.43 -10.62 -5.24
N CYS A 116 2.36 -10.49 -4.46
CA CYS A 116 1.02 -10.19 -4.98
C CYS A 116 0.99 -8.84 -5.69
N MET A 117 1.57 -7.80 -5.08
CA MET A 117 1.67 -6.48 -5.69
C MET A 117 2.47 -6.53 -6.99
N ALA A 118 3.70 -7.06 -6.95
CA ALA A 118 4.57 -7.14 -8.13
C ALA A 118 3.93 -7.99 -9.24
N GLY A 119 3.25 -9.08 -8.89
CA GLY A 119 2.52 -9.93 -9.83
C GLY A 119 1.34 -9.23 -10.51
N CYS A 120 0.60 -8.39 -9.79
CA CYS A 120 -0.49 -7.60 -10.38
C CYS A 120 0.04 -6.62 -11.44
N TYR A 121 1.12 -5.91 -11.14
CA TYR A 121 1.76 -5.01 -12.11
C TYR A 121 2.33 -5.79 -13.28
N TYR A 122 3.09 -6.84 -13.04
CA TYR A 122 3.64 -7.69 -14.10
C TYR A 122 2.56 -8.19 -15.07
N MET A 123 1.45 -8.70 -14.55
CA MET A 123 0.35 -9.16 -15.40
C MET A 123 -0.25 -8.02 -16.23
N ALA A 124 -0.56 -6.89 -15.59
CA ALA A 124 -1.16 -5.76 -16.29
C ALA A 124 -0.25 -5.20 -17.39
N GLU A 125 1.03 -5.05 -17.09
CA GLU A 125 2.03 -4.56 -18.04
C GLU A 125 2.29 -5.54 -19.18
N THR A 126 2.23 -6.86 -18.90
CA THR A 126 2.30 -7.89 -19.93
C THR A 126 1.19 -7.70 -20.98
N PHE A 127 -0.04 -7.43 -20.53
CA PHE A 127 -1.15 -7.13 -21.44
C PHE A 127 -0.97 -5.77 -22.13
N LEU A 128 -0.52 -4.77 -21.40
CA LEU A 128 -0.37 -3.41 -21.91
C LEU A 128 0.70 -3.32 -23.03
N TYR A 129 1.83 -4.00 -22.82
CA TYR A 129 2.97 -3.96 -23.75
C TYR A 129 3.01 -5.14 -24.73
N GLY A 130 2.14 -6.13 -24.58
CA GLY A 130 2.15 -7.34 -25.42
C GLY A 130 3.45 -8.14 -25.30
N SER A 131 4.15 -8.06 -24.14
CA SER A 131 5.48 -8.64 -23.93
C SER A 131 5.59 -9.26 -22.53
N LEU A 132 6.10 -10.48 -22.47
CA LEU A 132 6.40 -11.15 -21.20
C LEU A 132 7.75 -10.70 -20.61
N THR A 133 8.63 -10.12 -21.41
CA THR A 133 10.00 -9.77 -20.97
C THR A 133 10.13 -8.33 -20.50
N VAL A 134 9.43 -7.39 -21.12
CA VAL A 134 9.49 -5.96 -20.76
C VAL A 134 9.14 -5.72 -19.30
N PRO A 135 8.04 -6.26 -18.75
CA PRO A 135 7.68 -6.02 -17.35
C PRO A 135 8.60 -6.67 -16.31
N LEU A 136 9.47 -7.63 -16.72
CA LEU A 136 10.39 -8.28 -15.77
C LEU A 136 11.34 -7.29 -15.10
N VAL A 137 11.71 -6.19 -15.77
CA VAL A 137 12.60 -5.18 -15.22
C VAL A 137 11.97 -4.39 -14.08
N GLU A 138 10.63 -4.37 -13.99
CA GLU A 138 9.91 -3.69 -12.90
C GLU A 138 9.77 -4.53 -11.64
N ILE A 139 9.89 -5.84 -11.73
CA ILE A 139 9.74 -6.71 -10.55
C ILE A 139 10.69 -6.30 -9.42
N PRO A 140 12.02 -6.15 -9.63
CA PRO A 140 12.93 -5.68 -8.58
C PRO A 140 12.56 -4.30 -8.03
N ALA A 141 12.17 -3.37 -8.90
CA ALA A 141 11.78 -2.02 -8.51
C ALA A 141 10.52 -2.02 -7.63
N ASN A 142 9.51 -2.78 -8.00
CA ASN A 142 8.29 -2.96 -7.21
C ASN A 142 8.57 -3.61 -5.84
N LEU A 143 9.48 -4.59 -5.77
CA LEU A 143 9.89 -5.21 -4.51
C LEU A 143 10.65 -4.24 -3.61
N ILE A 144 11.55 -3.42 -4.17
CA ILE A 144 12.26 -2.37 -3.44
C ILE A 144 11.27 -1.32 -2.94
N GLN A 145 10.33 -0.87 -3.79
CA GLN A 145 9.26 0.06 -3.40
C GLN A 145 8.47 -0.47 -2.20
N PHE A 146 8.03 -1.72 -2.28
CA PHE A 146 7.32 -2.36 -1.17
C PHE A 146 8.16 -2.41 0.11
N ALA A 147 9.44 -2.82 0.02
CA ALA A 147 10.33 -2.92 1.18
C ALA A 147 10.55 -1.56 1.86
N VAL A 148 10.79 -0.51 1.07
CA VAL A 148 10.90 0.87 1.57
C VAL A 148 9.59 1.32 2.21
N GLY A 149 8.45 1.07 1.55
CA GLY A 149 7.12 1.39 2.08
C GLY A 149 6.84 0.67 3.41
N ALA A 150 7.16 -0.61 3.51
CA ALA A 150 6.99 -1.40 4.73
C ALA A 150 7.90 -0.91 5.88
N ALA A 151 9.15 -0.56 5.57
CA ALA A 151 10.09 0.01 6.54
C ALA A 151 9.59 1.37 7.08
N LEU A 152 9.18 2.28 6.20
CA LEU A 152 8.63 3.59 6.57
C LEU A 152 7.33 3.45 7.38
N ALA A 153 6.42 2.58 6.98
CA ALA A 153 5.18 2.31 7.74
C ALA A 153 5.49 1.77 9.13
N THR A 154 6.44 0.85 9.25
CA THR A 154 6.86 0.27 10.53
C THR A 154 7.49 1.32 11.45
N ALA A 155 8.36 2.18 10.91
CA ALA A 155 8.96 3.28 11.66
C ALA A 155 7.90 4.27 12.15
N ALA A 156 6.99 4.69 11.27
CA ALA A 156 5.88 5.58 11.63
C ALA A 156 4.94 4.96 12.68
N ALA A 157 4.58 3.67 12.52
CA ALA A 157 3.79 2.94 13.51
C ALA A 157 4.49 2.87 14.86
N GLY A 158 5.80 2.65 14.90
CA GLY A 158 6.59 2.63 16.13
C GLY A 158 6.54 3.95 16.92
N VAL A 159 6.49 5.08 16.21
CA VAL A 159 6.30 6.42 16.83
C VAL A 159 4.86 6.59 17.31
N LEU A 160 3.89 6.25 16.47
CA LEU A 160 2.46 6.44 16.77
C LEU A 160 1.97 5.57 17.93
N VAL A 161 2.46 4.33 18.06
CA VAL A 161 2.10 3.42 19.17
C VAL A 161 2.60 3.94 20.52
N ARG A 162 3.68 4.74 20.54
CA ARG A 162 4.19 5.38 21.76
C ARG A 162 3.41 6.65 22.13
N SER A 163 2.55 7.15 21.26
CA SER A 163 1.74 8.34 21.45
C SER A 163 0.34 7.98 22.01
N PRO A 164 -0.45 8.97 22.51
CA PRO A 164 -1.86 8.77 22.85
C PRO A 164 -2.70 8.21 21.70
N SER A 165 -2.22 8.29 20.48
CA SER A 165 -2.88 7.79 19.26
C SER A 165 -2.91 6.26 19.13
N LYS A 166 -2.27 5.50 20.04
CA LYS A 166 -2.27 4.03 20.01
C LYS A 166 -3.67 3.40 19.96
N SER A 167 -4.67 4.09 20.52
CA SER A 167 -6.07 3.63 20.54
C SER A 167 -6.72 3.57 19.14
N TYR A 168 -6.09 4.17 18.13
CA TYR A 168 -6.59 4.17 16.76
C TYR A 168 -6.09 2.98 15.92
N PHE A 169 -5.13 2.19 16.42
CA PHE A 169 -4.67 1.02 15.70
C PHE A 169 -5.69 -0.12 15.74
N SER A 170 -6.24 -0.49 14.59
CA SER A 170 -7.20 -1.59 14.44
C SER A 170 -6.60 -2.95 14.81
N ILE A 171 -5.31 -3.16 14.55
CA ILE A 171 -4.59 -4.41 14.86
C ILE A 171 -4.62 -4.75 16.35
N SER A 172 -4.69 -3.76 17.23
CA SER A 172 -4.73 -3.94 18.68
C SER A 172 -6.11 -4.24 19.23
N ARG A 173 -7.19 -4.14 18.43
CA ARG A 173 -8.57 -4.26 18.87
C ARG A 173 -9.19 -5.64 18.62
N ASP A 174 -8.59 -6.47 17.74
CA ASP A 174 -9.01 -7.84 17.42
C ASP A 174 -8.05 -8.88 18.03
#